data_80fa3982ab8e406980687ca5eaf0716b
#
_entry.id   80fa3982ab8e406980687ca5eaf0716b
#
_cell.length_a   1.000
_cell.length_b   1.000
_cell.length_c   1.000
_cell.angle_alpha   90.00
_cell.angle_beta   90.00
_cell.angle_gamma   90.00
#
_symmetry.space_group_name_H-M   'P 1'
#
loop_
_entity.id
_entity.type
_entity.pdbx_description
1 polymer ?
#
loop_
_entity_poly.entity_id
_entity_poly.type
_entity_poly.pdbx_seq_one_letter_code
_entity_poly.pdbx_strand_id
1 'polypeptide(L)'
;MADKKTVLVLFGGMSSEHEVSCSSAASILRNIDRDKYNVRVIGITKKGAWIETAAPPEMIEDGTWINRINNRNAFICPDRRVHGIRTEKGKDIRIDCVFSVLHGKYGEDGSMQGLLEMAGIPYAGSGVLSSASTMDKLVTKILANEGGIKQADYCAVDWFTFATQAAPEIQRIEDKLGAYPYFVKPANTGSSVGVTKVHDRNELFEGIKEAAKYDEKIIVEETIVGRELEVAVLGDRHPHASPVGEIVAADEFYSYEAKYGGLGSVAEVAENLPEEIADRIRETAIRVYKLLGCKGYSRVDFFLKGEDEIYFNEINSLPGFTSISMYPKLWDAAGVPYPELIDRLIEQAMEEQE
;
A
#
# COMPACT_ATOMS: atom_id res chain seq x y z
N MET A 1 32.88 3.08 -19.16
CA MET A 1 31.93 3.08 -18.04
C MET A 1 30.63 2.54 -18.59
N ALA A 2 30.03 1.55 -17.99
CA ALA A 2 28.71 1.10 -18.40
C ALA A 2 27.72 2.29 -18.25
N ASP A 3 26.82 2.46 -19.22
CA ASP A 3 25.78 3.50 -19.13
C ASP A 3 24.91 3.22 -17.90
N LYS A 4 24.76 4.23 -17.01
CA LYS A 4 23.89 4.12 -15.84
C LYS A 4 22.45 3.86 -16.29
N LYS A 5 21.78 2.91 -15.64
CA LYS A 5 20.34 2.68 -15.86
C LYS A 5 19.53 3.91 -15.41
N THR A 6 18.50 4.24 -16.16
CA THR A 6 17.61 5.37 -15.84
C THR A 6 16.39 4.90 -15.06
N VAL A 7 16.30 5.33 -13.80
CA VAL A 7 15.17 5.03 -12.91
C VAL A 7 14.26 6.25 -12.81
N LEU A 8 12.96 6.03 -13.00
CA LEU A 8 11.93 7.05 -12.83
C LEU A 8 11.24 6.85 -11.47
N VAL A 9 11.34 7.84 -10.59
CA VAL A 9 10.56 7.90 -9.35
C VAL A 9 9.25 8.63 -9.65
N LEU A 10 8.10 7.95 -9.41
CA LEU A 10 6.76 8.51 -9.55
C LEU A 10 6.16 8.77 -8.17
N PHE A 11 5.62 9.97 -7.96
CA PHE A 11 5.05 10.37 -6.67
C PHE A 11 3.84 11.30 -6.78
N GLY A 12 3.16 11.56 -5.67
CA GLY A 12 2.01 12.43 -5.55
C GLY A 12 0.70 11.68 -5.83
N GLY A 13 -0.02 12.03 -6.88
CA GLY A 13 -1.28 11.39 -7.26
C GLY A 13 -2.53 12.14 -6.78
N MET A 14 -3.69 11.64 -7.19
CA MET A 14 -5.00 12.24 -6.90
C MET A 14 -5.68 11.65 -5.67
N SER A 15 -4.99 10.77 -4.94
CA SER A 15 -5.51 10.11 -3.74
C SER A 15 -5.43 11.01 -2.50
N SER A 16 -6.10 10.59 -1.42
CA SER A 16 -5.97 11.20 -0.09
C SER A 16 -4.57 11.04 0.53
N GLU A 17 -3.73 10.18 -0.05
CA GLU A 17 -2.39 9.86 0.43
C GLU A 17 -1.28 10.61 -0.33
N HIS A 18 -1.64 11.71 -1.02
CA HIS A 18 -0.70 12.53 -1.81
C HIS A 18 0.53 12.98 -1.00
N GLU A 19 0.34 13.47 0.22
CA GLU A 19 1.41 13.95 1.08
C GLU A 19 2.33 12.81 1.54
N VAL A 20 1.76 11.65 1.84
CA VAL A 20 2.52 10.43 2.19
C VAL A 20 3.40 10.00 1.02
N SER A 21 2.86 10.08 -0.20
CA SER A 21 3.60 9.81 -1.43
C SER A 21 4.76 10.79 -1.63
N CYS A 22 4.56 12.07 -1.35
CA CYS A 22 5.63 13.08 -1.40
C CYS A 22 6.75 12.76 -0.39
N SER A 23 6.40 12.42 0.84
CA SER A 23 7.36 12.05 1.89
C SER A 23 8.12 10.76 1.54
N SER A 24 7.43 9.75 0.99
CA SER A 24 8.05 8.51 0.51
C SER A 24 9.06 8.77 -0.62
N ALA A 25 8.68 9.61 -1.60
CA ALA A 25 9.57 9.98 -2.70
C ALA A 25 10.80 10.74 -2.21
N ALA A 26 10.63 11.69 -1.30
CA ALA A 26 11.74 12.42 -0.70
C ALA A 26 12.72 11.50 0.02
N SER A 27 12.21 10.51 0.75
CA SER A 27 13.02 9.50 1.44
C SER A 27 13.80 8.64 0.44
N ILE A 28 13.17 8.14 -0.62
CA ILE A 28 13.85 7.38 -1.69
C ILE A 28 14.92 8.22 -2.37
N LEU A 29 14.62 9.46 -2.72
CA LEU A 29 15.56 10.34 -3.42
C LEU A 29 16.80 10.72 -2.59
N ARG A 30 16.72 10.65 -1.26
CA ARG A 30 17.87 10.81 -0.35
C ARG A 30 18.75 9.56 -0.29
N ASN A 31 18.19 8.38 -0.59
CA ASN A 31 18.84 7.10 -0.35
C ASN A 31 19.17 6.30 -1.63
N ILE A 32 18.56 6.63 -2.77
CA ILE A 32 18.87 5.95 -4.04
C ILE A 32 20.28 6.22 -4.50
N ASP A 33 21.01 5.19 -4.92
CA ASP A 33 22.40 5.29 -5.38
C ASP A 33 22.49 6.03 -6.74
N ARG A 34 22.91 7.30 -6.67
CA ARG A 34 23.11 8.14 -7.87
C ARG A 34 24.42 7.84 -8.61
N ASP A 35 25.30 7.06 -8.05
CA ASP A 35 26.49 6.58 -8.75
C ASP A 35 26.13 5.39 -9.66
N LYS A 36 25.11 4.63 -9.31
CA LYS A 36 24.57 3.50 -10.08
C LYS A 36 23.47 3.91 -11.06
N TYR A 37 22.58 4.84 -10.69
CA TYR A 37 21.41 5.21 -11.46
C TYR A 37 21.37 6.66 -11.92
N ASN A 38 20.83 6.89 -13.14
CA ASN A 38 20.32 8.19 -13.56
C ASN A 38 18.89 8.32 -13.05
N VAL A 39 18.64 9.19 -12.08
CA VAL A 39 17.32 9.34 -11.45
C VAL A 39 16.51 10.45 -12.13
N ARG A 40 15.32 10.10 -12.59
CA ARG A 40 14.30 11.02 -13.06
C ARG A 40 13.15 11.05 -12.10
N VAL A 41 12.44 12.16 -12.03
CA VAL A 41 11.36 12.36 -11.06
C VAL A 41 10.15 12.98 -11.73
N ILE A 42 8.99 12.33 -11.62
CA ILE A 42 7.72 12.90 -12.06
C ILE A 42 6.77 12.92 -10.85
N GLY A 43 6.26 14.13 -10.56
CA GLY A 43 5.18 14.33 -9.61
C GLY A 43 3.84 14.43 -10.34
N ILE A 44 2.82 13.75 -9.80
CA ILE A 44 1.43 13.88 -10.23
C ILE A 44 0.71 14.76 -9.21
N THR A 45 0.16 15.87 -9.66
CA THR A 45 -0.55 16.80 -8.77
C THR A 45 -1.88 16.21 -8.29
N LYS A 46 -2.48 16.79 -7.23
CA LYS A 46 -3.84 16.44 -6.78
C LYS A 46 -4.93 16.65 -7.87
N LYS A 47 -4.62 17.41 -8.92
CA LYS A 47 -5.52 17.62 -10.08
C LYS A 47 -5.17 16.72 -11.28
N GLY A 48 -4.21 15.80 -11.13
CA GLY A 48 -3.83 14.84 -12.15
C GLY A 48 -2.84 15.36 -13.20
N ALA A 49 -2.23 16.54 -13.04
CA ALA A 49 -1.19 17.00 -13.94
C ALA A 49 0.14 16.29 -13.65
N TRP A 50 0.82 15.83 -14.71
CA TRP A 50 2.10 15.11 -14.64
C TRP A 50 3.24 16.07 -14.92
N ILE A 51 4.15 16.21 -13.98
CA ILE A 51 5.21 17.22 -14.03
C ILE A 51 6.56 16.57 -13.73
N GLU A 52 7.46 16.58 -14.71
CA GLU A 52 8.87 16.25 -14.46
C GLU A 52 9.52 17.42 -13.72
N THR A 53 10.17 17.08 -12.61
CA THR A 53 10.82 18.05 -11.74
C THR A 53 12.25 17.62 -11.38
N ALA A 54 13.12 18.60 -11.18
CA ALA A 54 14.44 18.43 -10.56
C ALA A 54 14.46 19.04 -9.15
N ALA A 55 13.33 19.04 -8.47
CA ALA A 55 13.23 19.53 -7.10
C ALA A 55 14.08 18.66 -6.16
N PRO A 56 14.79 19.25 -5.21
CA PRO A 56 15.44 18.49 -4.16
C PRO A 56 14.40 17.84 -3.24
N PRO A 57 14.77 16.77 -2.51
CA PRO A 57 13.85 16.02 -1.67
C PRO A 57 13.02 16.88 -0.71
N GLU A 58 13.60 17.93 -0.13
CA GLU A 58 12.94 18.82 0.83
C GLU A 58 11.75 19.55 0.19
N MET A 59 11.89 20.01 -1.06
CA MET A 59 10.80 20.67 -1.78
C MET A 59 9.70 19.69 -2.21
N ILE A 60 10.03 18.42 -2.38
CA ILE A 60 9.03 17.37 -2.67
C ILE A 60 8.24 17.09 -1.38
N GLU A 61 8.92 16.95 -0.27
CA GLU A 61 8.34 16.62 1.03
C GLU A 61 7.40 17.73 1.55
N ASP A 62 7.76 19.01 1.36
CA ASP A 62 6.95 20.14 1.77
C ASP A 62 5.89 20.58 0.72
N GLY A 63 5.84 19.90 -0.43
CA GLY A 63 4.88 20.17 -1.51
C GLY A 63 5.20 21.37 -2.39
N THR A 64 6.32 22.10 -2.15
CA THR A 64 6.69 23.30 -2.93
C THR A 64 7.34 22.98 -4.28
N TRP A 65 7.62 21.71 -4.58
CA TRP A 65 8.21 21.23 -5.83
C TRP A 65 7.47 21.72 -7.08
N ILE A 66 6.14 21.90 -6.98
CA ILE A 66 5.29 22.35 -8.09
C ILE A 66 5.63 23.78 -8.57
N ASN A 67 6.23 24.59 -7.71
CA ASN A 67 6.53 26.00 -7.99
C ASN A 67 7.87 26.21 -8.70
N ARG A 68 8.61 25.14 -9.03
CA ARG A 68 9.91 25.27 -9.70
C ARG A 68 9.76 25.76 -11.15
N ILE A 69 10.58 26.76 -11.51
CA ILE A 69 10.54 27.43 -12.82
C ILE A 69 10.89 26.44 -13.96
N ASN A 70 11.74 25.45 -13.71
CA ASN A 70 12.21 24.49 -14.72
C ASN A 70 11.36 23.21 -14.80
N ASN A 71 10.22 23.18 -14.14
CA ASN A 71 9.27 22.10 -14.29
C ASN A 71 8.71 22.06 -15.73
N ARG A 72 8.45 20.84 -16.21
CA ARG A 72 7.87 20.64 -17.53
C ARG A 72 6.88 19.47 -17.51
N ASN A 73 5.87 19.51 -18.36
CA ASN A 73 4.98 18.37 -18.50
C ASN A 73 5.71 17.21 -19.16
N ALA A 74 5.59 16.03 -18.56
CA ALA A 74 6.10 14.78 -19.10
C ALA A 74 5.26 13.64 -18.56
N PHE A 75 4.99 12.64 -19.37
CA PHE A 75 4.14 11.51 -19.02
C PHE A 75 4.68 10.21 -19.61
N ILE A 76 4.31 9.09 -19.02
CA ILE A 76 4.62 7.77 -19.56
C ILE A 76 3.93 7.61 -20.90
N CYS A 77 4.71 7.24 -21.92
CA CYS A 77 4.19 6.99 -23.26
C CYS A 77 3.78 5.51 -23.37
N PRO A 78 2.52 5.19 -23.66
CA PRO A 78 2.09 3.80 -23.80
C PRO A 78 2.60 3.13 -25.08
N ASP A 79 3.20 3.87 -26.01
CA ASP A 79 3.86 3.30 -27.18
C ASP A 79 5.17 2.62 -26.77
N ARG A 80 5.18 1.28 -26.82
CA ARG A 80 6.35 0.45 -26.41
C ARG A 80 7.64 0.79 -27.14
N ARG A 81 7.57 1.41 -28.34
CA ARG A 81 8.75 1.86 -29.07
C ARG A 81 9.49 2.98 -28.34
N VAL A 82 8.77 3.78 -27.55
CA VAL A 82 9.36 4.85 -26.72
C VAL A 82 10.03 4.23 -25.47
N HIS A 83 9.37 3.24 -24.86
CA HIS A 83 9.85 2.57 -23.66
C HIS A 83 10.31 3.59 -22.60
N GLY A 84 9.43 4.52 -22.25
CA GLY A 84 9.81 5.63 -21.40
C GLY A 84 8.79 6.75 -21.31
N ILE A 85 9.27 7.94 -21.06
CA ILE A 85 8.46 9.16 -20.96
C ILE A 85 8.58 10.03 -22.20
N ARG A 86 7.51 10.78 -22.48
CA ARG A 86 7.48 11.83 -23.51
C ARG A 86 7.26 13.19 -22.87
N THR A 87 8.13 14.13 -23.17
CA THR A 87 8.00 15.51 -22.70
C THR A 87 7.01 16.30 -23.57
N GLU A 88 6.50 17.42 -23.08
CA GLU A 88 5.61 18.34 -23.81
C GLU A 88 6.18 18.83 -25.15
N LYS A 89 7.52 18.86 -25.28
CA LYS A 89 8.23 19.23 -26.52
C LYS A 89 8.40 18.04 -27.48
N GLY A 90 7.79 16.89 -27.20
CA GLY A 90 7.86 15.69 -28.03
C GLY A 90 9.18 14.93 -27.94
N LYS A 91 10.04 15.23 -26.94
CA LYS A 91 11.27 14.48 -26.72
C LYS A 91 10.96 13.21 -25.94
N ASP A 92 11.38 12.07 -26.49
CA ASP A 92 11.31 10.77 -25.83
C ASP A 92 12.57 10.55 -24.97
N ILE A 93 12.36 9.98 -23.79
CA ILE A 93 13.42 9.64 -22.84
C ILE A 93 13.17 8.21 -22.37
N ARG A 94 14.10 7.32 -22.66
CA ARG A 94 14.02 5.93 -22.23
C ARG A 94 14.11 5.82 -20.71
N ILE A 95 13.30 4.93 -20.14
CA ILE A 95 13.29 4.59 -18.73
C ILE A 95 13.56 3.08 -18.61
N ASP A 96 14.51 2.70 -17.80
CA ASP A 96 14.86 1.29 -17.60
C ASP A 96 14.04 0.65 -16.46
N CYS A 97 13.64 1.45 -15.45
CA CYS A 97 12.78 1.00 -14.36
C CYS A 97 11.97 2.17 -13.78
N VAL A 98 10.74 1.88 -13.34
CA VAL A 98 9.92 2.82 -12.57
C VAL A 98 9.86 2.37 -11.11
N PHE A 99 10.18 3.28 -10.21
CA PHE A 99 9.90 3.14 -8.77
C PHE A 99 8.72 4.04 -8.42
N SER A 100 7.53 3.43 -8.29
CA SER A 100 6.31 4.17 -7.96
C SER A 100 6.09 4.18 -6.46
N VAL A 101 5.80 5.35 -5.90
CA VAL A 101 5.30 5.53 -4.52
C VAL A 101 3.98 6.29 -4.51
N LEU A 102 3.16 6.01 -5.51
CA LEU A 102 1.79 6.51 -5.61
C LEU A 102 0.89 5.69 -4.70
N HIS A 103 0.60 6.17 -3.50
CA HIS A 103 -0.26 5.46 -2.57
C HIS A 103 -1.74 5.66 -2.88
N GLY A 104 -2.56 4.62 -2.62
CA GLY A 104 -3.99 4.61 -2.79
C GLY A 104 -4.44 4.57 -4.25
N LYS A 105 -5.57 5.21 -4.53
CA LYS A 105 -6.25 5.19 -5.83
C LYS A 105 -5.33 5.62 -6.97
N TYR A 106 -5.39 4.90 -8.08
CA TYR A 106 -4.54 4.98 -9.28
C TYR A 106 -3.08 4.57 -9.10
N GLY A 107 -2.58 4.39 -7.88
CA GLY A 107 -1.24 3.91 -7.60
C GLY A 107 -1.18 2.44 -7.21
N GLU A 108 -2.16 1.98 -6.41
CA GLU A 108 -2.21 0.64 -5.84
C GLU A 108 -3.33 -0.24 -6.42
N ASP A 109 -4.17 0.30 -7.30
CA ASP A 109 -5.36 -0.37 -7.85
C ASP A 109 -5.16 -1.04 -9.22
N GLY A 110 -3.92 -1.17 -9.67
CA GLY A 110 -3.58 -1.75 -10.98
C GLY A 110 -3.57 -0.75 -12.14
N SER A 111 -4.07 0.49 -11.95
CA SER A 111 -4.16 1.50 -13.03
C SER A 111 -2.78 1.93 -13.52
N MET A 112 -1.88 2.28 -12.60
CA MET A 112 -0.50 2.66 -12.94
C MET A 112 0.27 1.47 -13.49
N GLN A 113 0.13 0.30 -12.90
CA GLN A 113 0.75 -0.94 -13.35
C GLN A 113 0.33 -1.27 -14.78
N GLY A 114 -0.97 -1.14 -15.11
CA GLY A 114 -1.47 -1.34 -16.47
C GLY A 114 -0.86 -0.38 -17.50
N LEU A 115 -0.67 0.89 -17.15
CA LEU A 115 0.00 1.86 -18.00
C LEU A 115 1.47 1.47 -18.24
N LEU A 116 2.19 1.02 -17.19
CA LEU A 116 3.59 0.61 -17.28
C LEU A 116 3.75 -0.67 -18.11
N GLU A 117 2.85 -1.64 -17.95
CA GLU A 117 2.85 -2.86 -18.77
C GLU A 117 2.56 -2.57 -20.25
N MET A 118 1.62 -1.68 -20.56
CA MET A 118 1.38 -1.22 -21.92
C MET A 118 2.61 -0.54 -22.53
N ALA A 119 3.29 0.29 -21.75
CA ALA A 119 4.53 0.96 -22.15
C ALA A 119 5.74 0.00 -22.25
N GLY A 120 5.64 -1.19 -21.68
CA GLY A 120 6.71 -2.18 -21.61
C GLY A 120 7.86 -1.77 -20.69
N ILE A 121 7.60 -0.97 -19.67
CA ILE A 121 8.62 -0.47 -18.74
C ILE A 121 8.59 -1.30 -17.46
N PRO A 122 9.73 -1.89 -17.02
CA PRO A 122 9.85 -2.55 -15.73
C PRO A 122 9.48 -1.61 -14.57
N TYR A 123 8.90 -2.16 -13.51
CA TYR A 123 8.57 -1.38 -12.32
C TYR A 123 8.69 -2.20 -11.05
N ALA A 124 9.10 -1.56 -9.96
CA ALA A 124 9.16 -2.18 -8.66
C ALA A 124 7.76 -2.36 -8.07
N GLY A 125 7.43 -3.59 -7.66
CA GLY A 125 6.18 -3.92 -7.01
C GLY A 125 5.27 -4.88 -7.76
N SER A 126 4.08 -5.08 -7.23
CA SER A 126 3.09 -6.03 -7.72
C SER A 126 2.47 -5.64 -9.06
N GLY A 127 2.08 -6.62 -9.86
CA GLY A 127 1.45 -6.42 -11.16
C GLY A 127 -0.02 -5.98 -11.08
N VAL A 128 -0.66 -5.85 -12.24
CA VAL A 128 -2.03 -5.32 -12.39
C VAL A 128 -3.03 -6.07 -11.50
N LEU A 129 -3.11 -7.40 -11.64
CA LEU A 129 -4.10 -8.21 -10.93
C LEU A 129 -3.87 -8.19 -9.42
N SER A 130 -2.62 -8.35 -8.99
CA SER A 130 -2.26 -8.34 -7.56
C SER A 130 -2.59 -6.99 -6.93
N SER A 131 -2.19 -5.90 -7.56
CA SER A 131 -2.48 -4.55 -7.07
C SER A 131 -4.00 -4.31 -6.96
N ALA A 132 -4.77 -4.65 -8.00
CA ALA A 132 -6.22 -4.49 -7.97
C ALA A 132 -6.89 -5.36 -6.90
N SER A 133 -6.45 -6.62 -6.74
CA SER A 133 -7.03 -7.54 -5.75
C SER A 133 -6.64 -7.22 -4.31
N THR A 134 -5.43 -6.68 -4.07
CA THR A 134 -4.99 -6.28 -2.73
C THR A 134 -5.61 -4.95 -2.30
N MET A 135 -5.91 -4.05 -3.23
CA MET A 135 -6.59 -2.79 -2.95
C MET A 135 -8.04 -3.02 -2.52
N ASP A 136 -8.74 -3.99 -3.13
CA ASP A 136 -10.13 -4.33 -2.81
C ASP A 136 -10.17 -5.31 -1.63
N LYS A 137 -10.50 -4.80 -0.44
CA LYS A 137 -10.57 -5.59 0.80
C LYS A 137 -11.51 -6.79 0.70
N LEU A 138 -12.62 -6.66 -0.03
CA LEU A 138 -13.58 -7.76 -0.19
C LEU A 138 -12.98 -8.86 -1.07
N VAL A 139 -12.34 -8.52 -2.18
CA VAL A 139 -11.66 -9.49 -3.06
C VAL A 139 -10.53 -10.17 -2.31
N THR A 140 -9.71 -9.41 -1.60
CA THR A 140 -8.64 -9.96 -0.75
C THR A 140 -9.19 -11.00 0.24
N LYS A 141 -10.29 -10.66 0.95
CA LYS A 141 -10.90 -11.58 1.93
C LYS A 141 -11.50 -12.84 1.30
N ILE A 142 -12.11 -12.72 0.13
CA ILE A 142 -12.62 -13.89 -0.61
C ILE A 142 -11.47 -14.83 -0.99
N LEU A 143 -10.38 -14.28 -1.53
CA LEU A 143 -9.20 -15.07 -1.90
C LEU A 143 -8.52 -15.68 -0.68
N ALA A 144 -8.39 -14.93 0.42
CA ALA A 144 -7.84 -15.43 1.68
C ALA A 144 -8.66 -16.59 2.25
N ASN A 145 -10.00 -16.52 2.19
CA ASN A 145 -10.89 -17.62 2.57
C ASN A 145 -10.64 -18.87 1.73
N GLU A 146 -10.57 -18.72 0.41
CA GLU A 146 -10.29 -19.84 -0.50
C GLU A 146 -8.91 -20.45 -0.23
N GLY A 147 -7.94 -19.63 0.14
CA GLY A 147 -6.60 -20.06 0.57
C GLY A 147 -6.54 -20.67 1.98
N GLY A 148 -7.66 -20.74 2.72
CA GLY A 148 -7.72 -21.25 4.09
C GLY A 148 -6.93 -20.38 5.08
N ILE A 149 -6.86 -19.07 4.84
CA ILE A 149 -6.23 -18.10 5.73
C ILE A 149 -7.27 -17.62 6.75
N LYS A 150 -6.96 -17.78 8.05
CA LYS A 150 -7.83 -17.30 9.15
C LYS A 150 -7.87 -15.77 9.15
N GLN A 151 -9.06 -15.21 9.19
CA GLN A 151 -9.32 -13.76 9.20
C GLN A 151 -10.60 -13.46 9.96
N ALA A 152 -10.85 -12.18 10.26
CA ALA A 152 -12.11 -11.76 10.89
C ALA A 152 -13.31 -12.11 10.01
N ASP A 153 -14.40 -12.54 10.64
CA ASP A 153 -15.69 -12.72 9.98
C ASP A 153 -16.19 -11.38 9.43
N TYR A 154 -16.80 -11.42 8.24
CA TYR A 154 -17.21 -10.19 7.55
C TYR A 154 -18.50 -10.34 6.75
N CYS A 155 -19.16 -9.21 6.51
CA CYS A 155 -20.26 -9.08 5.58
C CYS A 155 -19.93 -8.06 4.50
N ALA A 156 -20.12 -8.43 3.24
CA ALA A 156 -20.15 -7.45 2.14
C ALA A 156 -21.51 -6.73 2.14
N VAL A 157 -21.47 -5.43 1.91
CA VAL A 157 -22.65 -4.56 1.78
C VAL A 157 -22.53 -3.76 0.50
N ASP A 158 -23.54 -3.84 -0.35
CA ASP A 158 -23.72 -2.99 -1.52
C ASP A 158 -24.59 -1.78 -1.12
N TRP A 159 -24.07 -0.57 -1.38
CA TRP A 159 -24.75 0.65 -0.99
C TRP A 159 -26.15 0.79 -1.60
N PHE A 160 -26.34 0.43 -2.86
CA PHE A 160 -27.63 0.58 -3.53
C PHE A 160 -28.69 -0.34 -2.93
N THR A 161 -28.29 -1.57 -2.58
CA THR A 161 -29.12 -2.52 -1.87
C THR A 161 -29.44 -2.01 -0.47
N PHE A 162 -28.42 -1.56 0.27
CA PHE A 162 -28.58 -1.04 1.62
C PHE A 162 -29.49 0.19 1.68
N ALA A 163 -29.35 1.14 0.75
CA ALA A 163 -30.15 2.36 0.71
C ALA A 163 -31.66 2.09 0.55
N THR A 164 -32.04 0.93 -0.01
CA THR A 164 -33.44 0.54 -0.22
C THR A 164 -33.92 -0.49 0.78
N GLN A 165 -33.04 -1.25 1.42
CA GLN A 165 -33.35 -2.40 2.28
C GLN A 165 -32.49 -2.41 3.57
N ALA A 166 -32.28 -1.26 4.20
CA ALA A 166 -31.38 -1.13 5.34
C ALA A 166 -31.70 -2.08 6.51
N ALA A 167 -33.00 -2.20 6.88
CA ALA A 167 -33.38 -3.02 8.03
C ALA A 167 -33.10 -4.52 7.85
N PRO A 168 -33.44 -5.18 6.72
CA PRO A 168 -33.06 -6.57 6.47
C PRO A 168 -31.52 -6.75 6.31
N GLU A 169 -30.80 -5.79 5.70
CA GLU A 169 -29.35 -5.86 5.58
C GLU A 169 -28.66 -5.78 6.95
N ILE A 170 -29.07 -4.89 7.83
CA ILE A 170 -28.57 -4.81 9.21
C ILE A 170 -28.84 -6.12 9.94
N GLN A 171 -30.07 -6.68 9.83
CA GLN A 171 -30.35 -7.96 10.47
C GLN A 171 -29.46 -9.09 9.94
N ARG A 172 -29.21 -9.15 8.64
CA ARG A 172 -28.31 -10.13 8.03
C ARG A 172 -26.88 -10.01 8.58
N ILE A 173 -26.41 -8.77 8.80
CA ILE A 173 -25.08 -8.51 9.37
C ILE A 173 -25.03 -8.99 10.81
N GLU A 174 -26.01 -8.62 11.64
CA GLU A 174 -26.09 -9.02 13.05
C GLU A 174 -26.20 -10.53 13.23
N ASP A 175 -27.02 -11.19 12.39
CA ASP A 175 -27.17 -12.66 12.41
C ASP A 175 -25.85 -13.39 12.08
N LYS A 176 -25.02 -12.78 11.23
CA LYS A 176 -23.75 -13.38 10.83
C LYS A 176 -22.59 -13.06 11.78
N LEU A 177 -22.46 -11.81 12.21
CA LEU A 177 -21.31 -11.36 13.00
C LEU A 177 -21.51 -11.44 14.51
N GLY A 178 -22.77 -11.56 14.98
CA GLY A 178 -23.10 -11.71 16.40
C GLY A 178 -23.02 -10.41 17.18
N ALA A 179 -22.20 -10.37 18.22
CA ALA A 179 -22.14 -9.22 19.13
C ALA A 179 -21.30 -8.06 18.58
N TYR A 180 -21.73 -6.84 18.82
CA TYR A 180 -20.93 -5.64 18.60
C TYR A 180 -19.71 -5.59 19.54
N PRO A 181 -18.64 -4.79 19.24
CA PRO A 181 -18.56 -3.80 18.16
C PRO A 181 -18.12 -4.40 16.82
N TYR A 182 -18.43 -3.69 15.71
CA TYR A 182 -17.94 -4.01 14.36
C TYR A 182 -17.09 -2.88 13.79
N PHE A 183 -16.29 -3.19 12.78
CA PHE A 183 -15.66 -2.20 11.92
C PHE A 183 -16.38 -2.13 10.58
N VAL A 184 -16.74 -0.92 10.17
CA VAL A 184 -17.32 -0.61 8.86
C VAL A 184 -16.26 0.09 8.02
N LYS A 185 -15.99 -0.44 6.81
CA LYS A 185 -14.89 0.02 5.96
C LYS A 185 -15.34 0.12 4.50
N PRO A 186 -14.99 1.18 3.75
CA PRO A 186 -15.04 1.14 2.29
C PRO A 186 -14.10 0.07 1.76
N ALA A 187 -14.45 -0.63 0.68
CA ALA A 187 -13.62 -1.74 0.18
C ALA A 187 -12.30 -1.27 -0.46
N ASN A 188 -12.33 -0.13 -1.18
CA ASN A 188 -11.21 0.35 -2.00
C ASN A 188 -10.61 1.67 -1.48
N THR A 189 -10.42 1.78 -0.15
CA THR A 189 -9.73 2.94 0.45
C THR A 189 -8.56 2.48 1.31
N GLY A 190 -7.51 3.30 1.36
CA GLY A 190 -6.36 3.12 2.23
C GLY A 190 -6.40 4.02 3.47
N SER A 191 -5.37 3.92 4.30
CA SER A 191 -5.07 4.84 5.42
C SER A 191 -6.25 5.09 6.37
N SER A 192 -7.08 4.10 6.62
CA SER A 192 -8.26 4.18 7.52
C SER A 192 -9.31 5.23 7.10
N VAL A 193 -9.29 5.73 5.87
CA VAL A 193 -10.27 6.71 5.38
C VAL A 193 -11.65 6.06 5.28
N GLY A 194 -12.65 6.66 5.93
CA GLY A 194 -14.03 6.16 5.95
C GLY A 194 -14.27 4.93 6.84
N VAL A 195 -13.27 4.54 7.64
CA VAL A 195 -13.40 3.43 8.60
C VAL A 195 -14.04 3.93 9.89
N THR A 196 -15.05 3.19 10.36
CA THR A 196 -15.79 3.51 11.61
C THR A 196 -15.93 2.26 12.47
N LYS A 197 -15.64 2.37 13.77
CA LYS A 197 -15.98 1.36 14.77
C LYS A 197 -17.39 1.66 15.29
N VAL A 198 -18.28 0.67 15.28
CA VAL A 198 -19.71 0.83 15.59
C VAL A 198 -20.12 -0.11 16.72
N HIS A 199 -20.92 0.38 17.68
CA HIS A 199 -21.25 -0.33 18.92
C HIS A 199 -22.70 -0.75 19.03
N ASP A 200 -23.55 -0.30 18.11
CA ASP A 200 -24.95 -0.66 18.04
C ASP A 200 -25.53 -0.51 16.61
N ARG A 201 -26.79 -0.88 16.48
CA ARG A 201 -27.55 -0.87 15.21
C ARG A 201 -27.64 0.53 14.58
N ASN A 202 -27.76 1.59 15.38
CA ASN A 202 -27.85 2.95 14.87
C ASN A 202 -26.51 3.43 14.35
N GLU A 203 -25.44 3.16 15.10
CA GLU A 203 -24.06 3.46 14.68
C GLU A 203 -23.69 2.66 13.41
N LEU A 204 -24.13 1.39 13.31
CA LEU A 204 -23.92 0.58 12.10
C LEU A 204 -24.59 1.21 10.88
N PHE A 205 -25.83 1.69 11.00
CA PHE A 205 -26.52 2.37 9.92
C PHE A 205 -25.79 3.63 9.46
N GLU A 206 -25.37 4.48 10.39
CA GLU A 206 -24.63 5.72 10.07
C GLU A 206 -23.21 5.42 9.57
N GLY A 207 -22.54 4.40 10.12
CA GLY A 207 -21.21 3.96 9.67
C GLY A 207 -21.22 3.48 8.20
N ILE A 208 -22.25 2.72 7.80
CA ILE A 208 -22.39 2.30 6.40
C ILE A 208 -22.65 3.51 5.49
N LYS A 209 -23.45 4.48 5.90
CA LYS A 209 -23.65 5.73 5.15
C LYS A 209 -22.38 6.55 5.03
N GLU A 210 -21.55 6.59 6.07
CA GLU A 210 -20.27 7.28 6.04
C GLU A 210 -19.31 6.61 5.05
N ALA A 211 -19.17 5.28 5.14
CA ALA A 211 -18.32 4.49 4.23
C ALA A 211 -18.76 4.64 2.76
N ALA A 212 -20.08 4.73 2.52
CA ALA A 212 -20.66 4.90 1.18
C ALA A 212 -20.28 6.23 0.49
N LYS A 213 -19.75 7.21 1.21
CA LYS A 213 -19.22 8.44 0.59
C LYS A 213 -17.92 8.21 -0.18
N TYR A 214 -17.24 7.11 0.12
CA TYR A 214 -15.94 6.78 -0.43
C TYR A 214 -15.99 5.62 -1.43
N ASP A 215 -16.88 4.63 -1.19
CA ASP A 215 -17.05 3.47 -2.05
C ASP A 215 -18.46 2.91 -1.93
N GLU A 216 -19.07 2.51 -3.03
CA GLU A 216 -20.34 1.80 -3.05
C GLU A 216 -20.26 0.38 -2.48
N LYS A 217 -19.06 -0.21 -2.49
CA LYS A 217 -18.74 -1.51 -1.91
C LYS A 217 -18.20 -1.32 -0.50
N ILE A 218 -18.90 -1.86 0.48
CA ILE A 218 -18.60 -1.69 1.90
C ILE A 218 -18.37 -3.07 2.52
N ILE A 219 -17.51 -3.13 3.51
CA ILE A 219 -17.27 -4.33 4.30
C ILE A 219 -17.57 -4.01 5.77
N VAL A 220 -18.29 -4.91 6.43
CA VAL A 220 -18.51 -4.87 7.88
C VAL A 220 -17.85 -6.10 8.49
N GLU A 221 -16.97 -5.90 9.47
CA GLU A 221 -16.15 -6.93 10.07
C GLU A 221 -16.38 -7.02 11.58
N GLU A 222 -16.29 -8.23 12.14
CA GLU A 222 -16.15 -8.38 13.59
C GLU A 222 -14.89 -7.69 14.08
N THR A 223 -14.89 -7.26 15.34
CA THR A 223 -13.70 -6.67 15.96
C THR A 223 -12.83 -7.76 16.55
N ILE A 224 -11.59 -7.86 16.06
CA ILE A 224 -10.56 -8.70 16.68
C ILE A 224 -9.77 -7.82 17.66
N VAL A 225 -9.83 -8.18 18.94
CA VAL A 225 -9.04 -7.52 19.97
C VAL A 225 -7.75 -8.31 20.18
N GLY A 226 -6.60 -7.70 19.89
CA GLY A 226 -5.29 -8.34 19.95
C GLY A 226 -4.16 -7.37 19.62
N ARG A 227 -2.94 -7.91 19.57
CA ARG A 227 -1.75 -7.16 19.12
C ARG A 227 -1.83 -6.95 17.61
N GLU A 228 -1.52 -5.74 17.13
CA GLU A 228 -1.41 -5.45 15.70
C GLU A 228 0.02 -5.72 15.24
N LEU A 229 0.19 -6.69 14.35
CA LEU A 229 1.48 -7.16 13.88
C LEU A 229 1.61 -6.97 12.38
N GLU A 230 2.79 -6.59 11.93
CA GLU A 230 3.09 -6.34 10.51
C GLU A 230 4.31 -7.15 10.07
N VAL A 231 4.30 -7.65 8.84
CA VAL A 231 5.43 -8.37 8.22
C VAL A 231 5.72 -7.77 6.86
N ALA A 232 6.96 -7.37 6.64
CA ALA A 232 7.45 -6.96 5.33
C ALA A 232 7.86 -8.21 4.52
N VAL A 233 7.31 -8.34 3.30
CA VAL A 233 7.67 -9.41 2.36
C VAL A 233 8.41 -8.82 1.18
N LEU A 234 9.51 -9.44 0.76
CA LEU A 234 10.36 -9.02 -0.35
C LEU A 234 10.67 -10.22 -1.26
N GLY A 235 10.56 -10.05 -2.55
CA GLY A 235 10.95 -11.03 -3.55
C GLY A 235 9.79 -11.55 -4.40
N ASP A 236 10.10 -12.29 -5.48
CA ASP A 236 9.12 -12.79 -6.44
C ASP A 236 8.92 -14.30 -6.32
N ARG A 237 9.79 -15.10 -6.95
CA ARG A 237 9.66 -16.56 -6.93
C ARG A 237 9.94 -17.17 -5.57
N HIS A 238 10.84 -16.56 -4.83
CA HIS A 238 11.29 -16.99 -3.49
C HIS A 238 11.18 -15.82 -2.52
N PRO A 239 9.95 -15.39 -2.15
CA PRO A 239 9.77 -14.27 -1.24
C PRO A 239 10.26 -14.62 0.15
N HIS A 240 10.84 -13.63 0.80
CA HIS A 240 11.34 -13.66 2.17
C HIS A 240 10.51 -12.74 3.04
N ALA A 241 10.28 -13.14 4.27
CA ALA A 241 9.60 -12.34 5.29
C ALA A 241 10.64 -11.75 6.26
N SER A 242 10.42 -10.51 6.64
CA SER A 242 11.19 -9.81 7.68
C SER A 242 10.92 -10.37 9.08
N PRO A 243 11.63 -9.92 10.12
CA PRO A 243 11.12 -9.99 11.49
C PRO A 243 9.71 -9.41 11.58
N VAL A 244 8.94 -9.87 12.58
CA VAL A 244 7.59 -9.36 12.84
C VAL A 244 7.69 -8.00 13.52
N GLY A 245 6.97 -7.01 12.99
CA GLY A 245 6.78 -5.70 13.61
C GLY A 245 5.49 -5.63 14.40
N GLU A 246 5.42 -4.69 15.34
CA GLU A 246 4.24 -4.40 16.12
C GLU A 246 3.91 -2.92 16.08
N ILE A 247 2.63 -2.61 15.96
CA ILE A 247 2.09 -1.28 16.12
C ILE A 247 1.59 -1.15 17.56
N VAL A 248 2.31 -0.37 18.36
CA VAL A 248 1.86 0.01 19.68
C VAL A 248 1.03 1.28 19.55
N ALA A 249 -0.28 1.11 19.49
CA ALA A 249 -1.21 2.23 19.34
C ALA A 249 -1.31 3.03 20.65
N ALA A 250 -1.33 4.36 20.55
CA ALA A 250 -1.57 5.23 21.70
C ALA A 250 -3.05 5.30 22.10
N ASP A 251 -3.97 4.89 21.21
CA ASP A 251 -5.42 4.90 21.37
C ASP A 251 -6.05 3.57 20.94
N GLU A 252 -7.35 3.37 21.24
CA GLU A 252 -8.12 2.16 20.90
C GLU A 252 -8.20 1.83 19.40
N PHE A 253 -7.77 2.75 18.53
CA PHE A 253 -7.81 2.60 17.07
C PHE A 253 -6.66 3.33 16.38
N TYR A 254 -5.94 2.64 15.50
CA TYR A 254 -4.85 3.20 14.69
C TYR A 254 -5.39 4.02 13.52
N SER A 255 -5.83 5.25 13.81
CA SER A 255 -6.42 6.19 12.86
C SER A 255 -5.38 6.78 11.89
N TYR A 256 -5.83 7.49 10.84
CA TYR A 256 -4.97 8.27 9.95
C TYR A 256 -4.10 9.29 10.73
N GLU A 257 -4.68 9.96 11.72
CA GLU A 257 -3.97 10.91 12.57
C GLU A 257 -2.91 10.23 13.45
N ALA A 258 -3.19 9.00 13.94
CA ALA A 258 -2.23 8.20 14.68
C ALA A 258 -1.07 7.70 13.78
N LYS A 259 -1.35 7.43 12.49
CA LYS A 259 -0.34 6.98 11.50
C LYS A 259 0.64 8.09 11.10
N TYR A 260 0.16 9.32 10.92
CA TYR A 260 0.93 10.40 10.30
C TYR A 260 0.96 11.69 11.13
N GLY A 261 0.13 11.82 12.17
CA GLY A 261 -0.02 13.01 13.00
C GLY A 261 0.94 13.14 14.17
N GLY A 262 1.87 12.21 14.37
CA GLY A 262 2.86 12.25 15.46
C GLY A 262 2.28 11.95 16.86
N LEU A 263 1.09 11.39 16.96
CA LEU A 263 0.39 11.10 18.21
C LEU A 263 0.81 9.73 18.81
N GLY A 264 2.11 9.51 19.01
CA GLY A 264 2.59 8.51 19.95
C GLY A 264 2.48 7.03 19.59
N SER A 265 1.96 6.66 18.42
CA SER A 265 2.04 5.25 17.97
C SER A 265 3.46 4.91 17.54
N VAL A 266 4.00 3.82 18.07
CA VAL A 266 5.36 3.36 17.78
C VAL A 266 5.29 2.13 16.90
N ALA A 267 6.03 2.18 15.78
CA ALA A 267 6.24 1.05 14.89
C ALA A 267 7.63 0.47 15.15
N GLU A 268 7.73 -0.74 15.68
CA GLU A 268 9.01 -1.37 16.06
C GLU A 268 8.96 -2.89 15.86
N VAL A 269 10.12 -3.54 15.96
CA VAL A 269 10.18 -5.01 15.96
C VAL A 269 9.45 -5.52 17.21
N ALA A 270 8.57 -6.50 17.02
CA ALA A 270 7.73 -7.03 18.09
C ALA A 270 8.59 -7.65 19.20
N GLU A 271 8.47 -7.09 20.40
CA GLU A 271 9.09 -7.67 21.60
C GLU A 271 8.22 -8.76 22.22
N ASN A 272 8.86 -9.70 22.91
CA ASN A 272 8.18 -10.77 23.67
C ASN A 272 7.18 -11.59 22.84
N LEU A 273 7.45 -11.77 21.53
CA LEU A 273 6.71 -12.67 20.67
C LEU A 273 7.43 -14.04 20.65
N PRO A 274 6.78 -15.15 21.04
CA PRO A 274 7.38 -16.48 20.94
C PRO A 274 7.81 -16.77 19.49
N GLU A 275 9.00 -17.35 19.30
CA GLU A 275 9.54 -17.60 17.94
C GLU A 275 8.63 -18.50 17.10
N GLU A 276 7.98 -19.49 17.71
CA GLU A 276 7.00 -20.34 17.03
C GLU A 276 5.82 -19.53 16.45
N ILE A 277 5.35 -18.52 17.19
CA ILE A 277 4.27 -17.63 16.73
C ILE A 277 4.79 -16.69 15.64
N ALA A 278 5.99 -16.13 15.81
CA ALA A 278 6.64 -15.30 14.81
C ALA A 278 6.84 -16.06 13.48
N ASP A 279 7.29 -17.33 13.54
CA ASP A 279 7.43 -18.19 12.37
C ASP A 279 6.10 -18.42 11.65
N ARG A 280 5.06 -18.77 12.39
CA ARG A 280 3.71 -18.97 11.83
C ARG A 280 3.16 -17.69 11.15
N ILE A 281 3.43 -16.53 11.72
CA ILE A 281 3.04 -15.24 11.15
C ILE A 281 3.81 -15.00 9.84
N ARG A 282 5.14 -15.18 9.83
CA ARG A 282 6.00 -15.04 8.65
C ARG A 282 5.58 -15.99 7.52
N GLU A 283 5.33 -17.27 7.85
CA GLU A 283 4.85 -18.26 6.89
C GLU A 283 3.48 -17.89 6.32
N THR A 284 2.57 -17.40 7.17
CA THR A 284 1.25 -16.95 6.72
C THR A 284 1.36 -15.71 5.82
N ALA A 285 2.24 -14.77 6.14
CA ALA A 285 2.51 -13.60 5.29
C ALA A 285 2.99 -14.01 3.89
N ILE A 286 3.93 -14.95 3.80
CA ILE A 286 4.41 -15.50 2.52
C ILE A 286 3.28 -16.24 1.77
N ARG A 287 2.42 -16.98 2.48
CA ARG A 287 1.27 -17.67 1.87
C ARG A 287 0.28 -16.67 1.28
N VAL A 288 -0.09 -15.62 2.02
CA VAL A 288 -0.98 -14.54 1.55
C VAL A 288 -0.38 -13.85 0.33
N TYR A 289 0.90 -13.46 0.41
CA TYR A 289 1.65 -12.83 -0.67
C TYR A 289 1.60 -13.65 -1.98
N LYS A 290 1.89 -14.94 -1.89
CA LYS A 290 1.84 -15.87 -3.04
C LYS A 290 0.43 -16.09 -3.55
N LEU A 291 -0.55 -16.24 -2.65
CA LEU A 291 -1.95 -16.46 -3.00
C LEU A 291 -2.52 -15.31 -3.84
N LEU A 292 -2.15 -14.07 -3.50
CA LEU A 292 -2.58 -12.87 -4.22
C LEU A 292 -1.68 -12.54 -5.43
N GLY A 293 -0.66 -13.36 -5.71
CA GLY A 293 0.25 -13.19 -6.83
C GLY A 293 1.12 -11.93 -6.72
N CYS A 294 1.40 -11.48 -5.50
CA CYS A 294 2.24 -10.31 -5.26
C CYS A 294 3.68 -10.55 -5.71
N LYS A 295 4.36 -9.46 -6.06
CA LYS A 295 5.75 -9.40 -6.49
C LYS A 295 6.44 -8.17 -5.92
N GLY A 296 7.78 -8.19 -5.98
CA GLY A 296 8.61 -7.10 -5.49
C GLY A 296 8.52 -7.00 -3.98
N TYR A 297 7.53 -6.30 -3.48
CA TYR A 297 7.37 -6.05 -2.05
C TYR A 297 5.92 -5.86 -1.65
N SER A 298 5.61 -6.19 -0.39
CA SER A 298 4.32 -5.91 0.25
C SER A 298 4.49 -5.92 1.77
N ARG A 299 3.56 -5.30 2.49
CA ARG A 299 3.40 -5.47 3.93
C ARG A 299 2.11 -6.23 4.20
N VAL A 300 2.19 -7.24 5.05
CA VAL A 300 1.05 -8.06 5.45
C VAL A 300 0.77 -7.82 6.91
N ASP A 301 -0.47 -7.48 7.24
CA ASP A 301 -0.88 -7.02 8.54
C ASP A 301 -1.79 -8.06 9.21
N PHE A 302 -1.58 -8.28 10.51
CA PHE A 302 -2.22 -9.32 11.29
C PHE A 302 -2.72 -8.81 12.65
N PHE A 303 -3.71 -9.50 13.20
CA PHE A 303 -4.02 -9.44 14.64
C PHE A 303 -3.61 -10.74 15.31
N LEU A 304 -2.94 -10.64 16.45
CA LEU A 304 -2.68 -11.77 17.34
C LEU A 304 -3.63 -11.67 18.53
N LYS A 305 -4.66 -12.53 18.56
CA LYS A 305 -5.64 -12.61 19.64
C LYS A 305 -5.17 -13.65 20.65
N GLY A 306 -5.08 -13.25 21.94
CA GLY A 306 -4.53 -14.11 22.98
C GLY A 306 -3.06 -14.43 22.70
N GLU A 307 -2.66 -15.71 22.90
CA GLU A 307 -1.28 -16.11 22.79
C GLU A 307 -0.90 -16.70 21.42
N ASP A 308 -1.88 -17.24 20.65
CA ASP A 308 -1.59 -18.06 19.47
C ASP A 308 -2.58 -17.95 18.30
N GLU A 309 -3.66 -17.20 18.43
CA GLU A 309 -4.66 -17.04 17.38
C GLU A 309 -4.29 -15.90 16.40
N ILE A 310 -3.74 -16.28 15.26
CA ILE A 310 -3.31 -15.35 14.21
C ILE A 310 -4.46 -15.11 13.23
N TYR A 311 -4.85 -13.85 13.05
CA TYR A 311 -5.85 -13.38 12.09
C TYR A 311 -5.19 -12.48 11.04
N PHE A 312 -5.30 -12.83 9.77
CA PHE A 312 -4.93 -11.94 8.69
C PHE A 312 -5.89 -10.75 8.64
N ASN A 313 -5.35 -9.54 8.55
CA ASN A 313 -6.13 -8.31 8.43
C ASN A 313 -6.15 -7.81 6.99
N GLU A 314 -5.01 -7.32 6.49
CA GLU A 314 -4.89 -6.79 5.13
C GLU A 314 -3.47 -6.98 4.57
N ILE A 315 -3.31 -6.71 3.27
CA ILE A 315 -2.01 -6.67 2.60
C ILE A 315 -1.90 -5.37 1.81
N ASN A 316 -0.74 -4.70 1.91
CA ASN A 316 -0.44 -3.46 1.23
C ASN A 316 0.64 -3.72 0.16
N SER A 317 0.28 -3.61 -1.12
CA SER A 317 1.17 -3.91 -2.25
C SER A 317 2.18 -2.80 -2.56
N LEU A 318 1.96 -1.58 -2.04
CA LEU A 318 2.90 -0.46 -2.07
C LEU A 318 2.98 0.18 -0.68
N PRO A 319 3.57 -0.51 0.31
CA PRO A 319 3.67 0.03 1.67
C PRO A 319 4.44 1.34 1.71
N GLY A 320 4.18 2.16 2.72
CA GLY A 320 4.88 3.42 2.92
C GLY A 320 6.40 3.24 2.96
N PHE A 321 7.11 4.18 2.32
CA PHE A 321 8.56 4.19 2.18
C PHE A 321 9.19 5.46 2.81
N THR A 322 8.59 5.98 3.86
CA THR A 322 9.19 7.06 4.66
C THR A 322 10.22 6.50 5.66
N SER A 323 11.04 7.34 6.24
CA SER A 323 12.02 6.92 7.26
C SER A 323 11.40 6.35 8.54
N ILE A 324 10.11 6.62 8.77
CA ILE A 324 9.36 6.10 9.93
C ILE A 324 8.48 4.90 9.58
N SER A 325 8.35 4.54 8.30
CA SER A 325 7.51 3.46 7.84
C SER A 325 8.02 2.10 8.31
N MET A 326 7.09 1.21 8.67
CA MET A 326 7.40 -0.13 9.18
C MET A 326 8.19 -0.95 8.16
N TYR A 327 7.80 -0.92 6.88
CA TYR A 327 8.42 -1.77 5.86
C TYR A 327 9.96 -1.63 5.80
N PRO A 328 10.55 -0.45 5.61
CA PRO A 328 12.00 -0.30 5.61
C PRO A 328 12.65 -0.57 6.97
N LYS A 329 11.97 -0.24 8.09
CA LYS A 329 12.49 -0.53 9.44
C LYS A 329 12.66 -2.03 9.69
N LEU A 330 11.72 -2.84 9.25
CA LEU A 330 11.79 -4.29 9.42
C LEU A 330 12.92 -4.91 8.60
N TRP A 331 13.18 -4.38 7.40
CA TRP A 331 14.31 -4.84 6.59
C TRP A 331 15.65 -4.36 7.15
N ASP A 332 15.73 -3.15 7.69
CA ASP A 332 16.94 -2.67 8.39
C ASP A 332 17.25 -3.56 9.60
N ALA A 333 16.24 -3.93 10.39
CA ALA A 333 16.36 -4.89 11.50
C ALA A 333 16.77 -6.30 11.02
N ALA A 334 16.44 -6.67 9.78
CA ALA A 334 16.91 -7.91 9.14
C ALA A 334 18.31 -7.81 8.53
N GLY A 335 18.99 -6.66 8.67
CA GLY A 335 20.33 -6.42 8.12
C GLY A 335 20.34 -6.01 6.65
N VAL A 336 19.20 -5.56 6.11
CA VAL A 336 19.10 -4.98 4.76
C VAL A 336 18.89 -3.46 4.89
N PRO A 337 19.95 -2.65 4.81
CA PRO A 337 19.87 -1.19 4.95
C PRO A 337 18.98 -0.57 3.88
N TYR A 338 18.36 0.56 4.19
CA TYR A 338 17.40 1.23 3.31
C TYR A 338 17.91 1.51 1.89
N PRO A 339 19.16 1.97 1.65
CA PRO A 339 19.70 2.13 0.28
C PRO A 339 19.79 0.80 -0.48
N GLU A 340 20.21 -0.27 0.20
CA GLU A 340 20.29 -1.61 -0.38
C GLU A 340 18.90 -2.18 -0.70
N LEU A 341 17.91 -1.90 0.15
CA LEU A 341 16.52 -2.31 -0.10
C LEU A 341 15.98 -1.67 -1.39
N ILE A 342 16.22 -0.37 -1.61
CA ILE A 342 15.86 0.32 -2.85
C ILE A 342 16.54 -0.33 -4.05
N ASP A 343 17.84 -0.61 -3.93
CA ASP A 343 18.63 -1.19 -5.00
C ASP A 343 18.14 -2.59 -5.40
N ARG A 344 17.87 -3.45 -4.42
CA ARG A 344 17.31 -4.79 -4.64
C ARG A 344 15.96 -4.74 -5.37
N LEU A 345 15.07 -3.81 -5.00
CA LEU A 345 13.77 -3.65 -5.65
C LEU A 345 13.89 -3.18 -7.11
N ILE A 346 14.83 -2.29 -7.40
CA ILE A 346 15.10 -1.83 -8.76
C ILE A 346 15.70 -2.94 -9.61
N GLU A 347 16.70 -3.66 -9.09
CA GLU A 347 17.35 -4.77 -9.80
C GLU A 347 16.36 -5.89 -10.10
N GLN A 348 15.59 -6.32 -9.11
CA GLN A 348 14.57 -7.35 -9.25
C GLN A 348 13.54 -7.00 -10.33
N ALA A 349 13.06 -5.76 -10.36
CA ALA A 349 12.12 -5.30 -11.37
C ALA A 349 12.70 -5.34 -12.80
N MET A 350 13.99 -5.14 -12.97
CA MET A 350 14.66 -5.21 -14.28
C MET A 350 14.93 -6.65 -14.73
N GLU A 351 15.24 -7.57 -13.80
CA GLU A 351 15.52 -8.98 -14.10
C GLU A 351 14.31 -9.75 -14.63
N GLU A 352 13.10 -9.39 -14.23
CA GLU A 352 11.87 -10.07 -14.66
C GLU A 352 11.56 -9.92 -16.15
N GLN A 353 12.16 -8.99 -16.86
CA GLN A 353 11.88 -8.73 -18.29
C GLN A 353 12.96 -9.29 -19.25
N GLU A 354 14.05 -9.85 -18.73
CA GLU A 354 15.01 -10.61 -19.52
C GLU A 354 14.56 -12.10 -19.64
#